data_8e584e03617d5a49a22207dc3de6b07c
#
_entry.id   8e584e03617d5a49a22207dc3de6b07c
#
_cell.length_a   1.000
_cell.length_b   1.000
_cell.length_c   1.000
_cell.angle_alpha   90.00
_cell.angle_beta   90.00
_cell.angle_gamma   90.00
#
_symmetry.space_group_name_H-M   'P 1'
#
loop_
_entity.id
_entity.type
_entity.pdbx_description
1 polymer ?
#
loop_
_entity_poly.entity_id
_entity_poly.type
_entity_poly.pdbx_seq_one_letter_code
_entity_poly.pdbx_strand_id
1 'polypeptide(L)'
;MKKSTFLIAGKHAVTEALKNPRRRVLKVLLTEDSKKTLNKENCNHNLLKNIKIYYKTKNELDRLCTKDYISHQGLIAEIEHLEEAKIKDYLKLTDTKKNIIFVALEEVTDPRNIGSIIRSAASFNIDGLIVKERSFPRESKLLYKSASGCIEHINIFEVSNI
;
A
#
# COMPACT_ATOMS: atom_id res chain seq x y z
N MET A 1 22.59 -1.87 3.05
CA MET A 1 21.95 -0.69 2.42
C MET A 1 20.68 -0.36 3.20
N LYS A 2 20.45 0.93 3.56
CA LYS A 2 19.14 1.34 4.10
C LYS A 2 18.11 1.19 2.99
N LYS A 3 17.06 0.40 3.20
CA LYS A 3 15.90 0.35 2.30
C LYS A 3 15.26 1.73 2.29
N SER A 4 14.82 2.22 1.13
CA SER A 4 14.10 3.49 1.05
C SER A 4 12.75 3.38 1.75
N THR A 5 12.33 4.48 2.39
CA THR A 5 11.07 4.55 3.13
C THR A 5 10.24 5.71 2.63
N PHE A 6 8.93 5.57 2.68
CA PHE A 6 8.01 6.61 2.25
C PHE A 6 6.75 6.63 3.13
N LEU A 7 5.95 7.70 2.98
CA LEU A 7 4.73 7.89 3.76
C LEU A 7 3.50 7.47 2.97
N ILE A 8 2.62 6.73 3.64
CA ILE A 8 1.25 6.47 3.17
C ILE A 8 0.25 7.12 4.12
N ALA A 9 -0.92 7.51 3.60
CA ALA A 9 -1.92 8.26 4.34
C ALA A 9 -3.34 7.69 4.14
N GLY A 10 -4.11 7.70 5.20
CA GLY A 10 -5.51 7.29 5.22
C GLY A 10 -5.76 5.98 5.95
N LYS A 11 -6.95 5.88 6.51
CA LYS A 11 -7.36 4.80 7.40
C LYS A 11 -7.11 3.41 6.80
N HIS A 12 -7.70 3.12 5.65
CA HIS A 12 -7.60 1.79 5.03
C HIS A 12 -6.19 1.46 4.59
N ALA A 13 -5.47 2.41 3.95
CA ALA A 13 -4.10 2.18 3.51
C ALA A 13 -3.18 1.80 4.68
N VAL A 14 -3.26 2.55 5.80
CA VAL A 14 -2.43 2.30 6.98
C VAL A 14 -2.85 1.01 7.69
N THR A 15 -4.15 0.76 7.84
CA THR A 15 -4.66 -0.45 8.53
C THR A 15 -4.26 -1.72 7.79
N GLU A 16 -4.42 -1.77 6.46
CA GLU A 16 -4.05 -2.95 5.69
C GLU A 16 -2.52 -3.15 5.63
N ALA A 17 -1.75 -2.07 5.57
CA ALA A 17 -0.29 -2.16 5.70
C ALA A 17 0.15 -2.74 7.06
N LEU A 18 -0.54 -2.39 8.16
CA LEU A 18 -0.28 -2.95 9.49
C LEU A 18 -0.64 -4.44 9.59
N LYS A 19 -1.67 -4.90 8.88
CA LYS A 19 -2.11 -6.29 8.86
C LYS A 19 -1.24 -7.19 7.98
N ASN A 20 -0.55 -6.61 6.99
CA ASN A 20 0.26 -7.39 6.05
C ASN A 20 1.59 -7.81 6.69
N PRO A 21 1.84 -9.10 6.94
CA PRO A 21 3.07 -9.57 7.57
C PRO A 21 4.32 -9.34 6.72
N ARG A 22 4.16 -9.13 5.40
CA ARG A 22 5.26 -8.81 4.49
C ARG A 22 5.63 -7.33 4.50
N ARG A 23 4.77 -6.46 5.06
CA ARG A 23 4.99 -5.01 5.07
C ARG A 23 5.73 -4.59 6.34
N ARG A 24 6.87 -3.96 6.17
CA ARG A 24 7.57 -3.35 7.29
C ARG A 24 7.07 -1.92 7.51
N VAL A 25 6.35 -1.72 8.61
CA VAL A 25 5.92 -0.41 9.09
C VAL A 25 6.89 0.06 10.15
N LEU A 26 7.49 1.25 9.99
CA LEU A 26 8.52 1.79 10.89
C LEU A 26 7.94 2.66 11.97
N LYS A 27 6.99 3.51 11.59
CA LYS A 27 6.27 4.38 12.54
C LYS A 27 4.85 4.69 12.05
N VAL A 28 4.00 4.99 12.98
CA VAL A 28 2.63 5.46 12.75
C VAL A 28 2.46 6.83 13.41
N LEU A 29 1.96 7.79 12.66
CA LEU A 29 1.57 9.11 13.10
C LEU A 29 0.05 9.15 13.16
N LEU A 30 -0.53 9.44 14.29
CA LEU A 30 -1.98 9.38 14.46
C LEU A 30 -2.52 10.48 15.36
N THR A 31 -3.79 10.85 15.15
CA THR A 31 -4.53 11.70 16.08
C THR A 31 -5.12 10.83 17.22
N GLU A 32 -5.42 11.44 18.37
CA GLU A 32 -6.07 10.74 19.51
C GLU A 32 -7.37 10.03 19.06
N ASP A 33 -8.18 10.66 18.23
CA ASP A 33 -9.43 10.06 17.75
C ASP A 33 -9.18 8.82 16.85
N SER A 34 -8.12 8.83 16.08
CA SER A 34 -7.79 7.73 15.19
C SER A 34 -7.26 6.50 15.93
N LYS A 35 -6.76 6.66 17.16
CA LYS A 35 -6.40 5.55 18.03
C LYS A 35 -7.58 4.62 18.29
N LYS A 36 -8.75 5.20 18.59
CA LYS A 36 -9.98 4.43 18.81
C LYS A 36 -10.36 3.58 17.58
N THR A 37 -10.08 4.11 16.40
CA THR A 37 -10.34 3.45 15.13
C THR A 37 -9.42 2.24 14.91
N LEU A 38 -8.11 2.39 15.16
CA LEU A 38 -7.16 1.28 15.05
C LEU A 38 -7.50 0.14 16.02
N ASN A 39 -7.93 0.46 17.22
CA ASN A 39 -8.34 -0.54 18.20
C ASN A 39 -9.60 -1.31 17.79
N LYS A 40 -10.55 -0.66 17.10
CA LYS A 40 -11.79 -1.31 16.63
C LYS A 40 -11.56 -2.24 15.42
N GLU A 41 -10.56 -1.99 14.61
CA GLU A 41 -10.31 -2.76 13.38
C GLU A 41 -9.43 -3.99 13.61
N ASN A 42 -9.40 -4.53 14.84
CA ASN A 42 -8.57 -5.71 15.18
C ASN A 42 -7.09 -5.58 14.79
N CYS A 43 -6.58 -4.36 14.73
CA CYS A 43 -5.14 -4.16 14.74
C CYS A 43 -4.65 -4.58 16.13
N ASN A 44 -4.46 -5.89 16.31
CA ASN A 44 -4.04 -6.49 17.57
C ASN A 44 -2.86 -5.72 18.15
N HIS A 45 -2.86 -5.54 19.46
CA HIS A 45 -1.74 -5.02 20.23
C HIS A 45 -0.38 -5.64 19.81
N ASN A 46 -0.40 -6.86 19.29
CA ASN A 46 0.78 -7.56 18.79
C ASN A 46 1.36 -6.94 17.50
N LEU A 47 0.53 -6.39 16.62
CA LEU A 47 0.99 -5.74 15.38
C LEU A 47 1.68 -4.39 15.65
N LEU A 48 1.35 -3.74 16.75
CA LEU A 48 1.90 -2.43 17.12
C LEU A 48 3.12 -2.52 18.05
N LYS A 49 3.44 -3.70 18.63
CA LYS A 49 4.48 -3.86 19.66
C LYS A 49 5.86 -3.36 19.25
N ASN A 50 6.20 -3.44 17.97
CA ASN A 50 7.52 -3.05 17.45
C ASN A 50 7.48 -1.77 16.59
N ILE A 51 6.35 -1.05 16.59
CA ILE A 51 6.13 0.12 15.76
C ILE A 51 6.16 1.37 16.63
N LYS A 52 6.93 2.37 16.23
CA LYS A 52 6.96 3.67 16.91
C LYS A 52 5.67 4.43 16.61
N ILE A 53 4.92 4.76 17.66
CA ILE A 53 3.66 5.50 17.56
C ILE A 53 3.89 6.93 18.03
N TYR A 54 3.51 7.90 17.21
CA TYR A 54 3.60 9.33 17.51
C TYR A 54 2.22 9.98 17.42
N TYR A 55 1.80 10.59 18.50
CA TYR A 55 0.58 11.40 18.52
C TYR A 55 0.85 12.75 17.89
N LYS A 56 -0.02 13.16 16.99
CA LYS A 56 0.08 14.38 16.21
C LYS A 56 -1.28 15.09 16.14
N THR A 57 -1.26 16.41 16.05
CA THR A 57 -2.45 17.19 15.76
C THR A 57 -2.83 17.01 14.28
N LYS A 58 -4.09 17.30 13.96
CA LYS A 58 -4.57 17.29 12.57
C LYS A 58 -3.72 18.21 11.68
N ASN A 59 -3.41 19.41 12.15
CA ASN A 59 -2.60 20.39 11.42
C ASN A 59 -1.18 19.89 11.10
N GLU A 60 -0.55 19.15 12.01
CA GLU A 60 0.77 18.54 11.77
C GLU A 60 0.69 17.45 10.69
N LEU A 61 -0.38 16.64 10.71
CA LEU A 61 -0.59 15.61 9.69
C LEU A 61 -0.94 16.25 8.33
N ASP A 62 -1.75 17.29 8.31
CA ASP A 62 -2.11 18.03 7.08
C ASP A 62 -0.84 18.52 6.38
N ARG A 63 0.14 19.07 7.12
CA ARG A 63 1.42 19.52 6.54
C ARG A 63 2.18 18.43 5.80
N LEU A 64 2.06 17.18 6.23
CA LEU A 64 2.70 16.03 5.56
C LEU A 64 1.96 15.57 4.29
N CYS A 65 0.71 16.02 4.12
CA CYS A 65 -0.16 15.68 2.99
C CYS A 65 -0.48 16.87 2.08
N THR A 66 -0.01 18.07 2.40
CA THR A 66 -0.33 19.34 1.68
C THR A 66 0.00 19.27 0.20
N LYS A 67 1.16 18.71 -0.16
CA LYS A 67 1.60 18.62 -1.57
C LYS A 67 0.69 17.77 -2.44
N ASP A 68 0.04 16.78 -1.86
CA ASP A 68 -0.74 15.78 -2.59
C ASP A 68 -2.26 16.01 -2.44
N TYR A 69 -2.67 17.01 -1.65
CA TYR A 69 -4.08 17.28 -1.30
C TYR A 69 -4.84 16.02 -0.84
N ILE A 70 -4.20 15.18 -0.04
CA ILE A 70 -4.75 13.90 0.39
C ILE A 70 -5.34 14.03 1.79
N SER A 71 -6.58 13.56 1.96
CA SER A 71 -7.18 13.39 3.28
C SER A 71 -6.52 12.22 4.02
N HIS A 72 -5.75 12.51 5.08
CA HIS A 72 -5.07 11.50 5.88
C HIS A 72 -5.99 10.77 6.87
N GLN A 73 -7.19 11.27 7.14
CA GLN A 73 -8.17 10.67 8.06
C GLN A 73 -7.59 10.39 9.47
N GLY A 74 -6.65 11.22 9.90
CA GLY A 74 -5.98 11.09 11.20
C GLY A 74 -4.89 10.01 11.27
N LEU A 75 -4.51 9.37 10.15
CA LEU A 75 -3.54 8.28 10.10
C LEU A 75 -2.54 8.45 8.95
N ILE A 76 -1.26 8.39 9.29
CA ILE A 76 -0.13 8.32 8.35
C ILE A 76 0.84 7.25 8.86
N ALA A 77 1.43 6.47 7.98
CA ALA A 77 2.48 5.53 8.32
C ALA A 77 3.72 5.73 7.44
N GLU A 78 4.90 5.51 8.02
CA GLU A 78 6.13 5.35 7.27
C GLU A 78 6.41 3.87 7.08
N ILE A 79 6.56 3.47 5.82
CA ILE A 79 6.72 2.07 5.42
C ILE A 79 7.95 1.88 4.51
N GLU A 80 8.47 0.66 4.46
CA GLU A 80 9.40 0.23 3.42
C GLU A 80 8.63 -0.33 2.22
N HIS A 81 9.29 -0.41 1.06
CA HIS A 81 8.73 -1.11 -0.10
C HIS A 81 8.50 -2.60 0.22
N LEU A 82 7.46 -3.19 -0.38
CA LEU A 82 7.35 -4.64 -0.45
C LEU A 82 8.50 -5.20 -1.29
N GLU A 83 8.89 -6.42 -1.01
CA GLU A 83 9.83 -7.12 -1.86
C GLU A 83 9.23 -7.29 -3.27
N GLU A 84 10.05 -7.03 -4.27
CA GLU A 84 9.63 -7.15 -5.67
C GLU A 84 9.30 -8.60 -6.00
N ALA A 85 8.05 -8.84 -6.40
CA ALA A 85 7.65 -10.13 -6.93
C ALA A 85 8.11 -10.25 -8.39
N LYS A 86 8.72 -11.39 -8.74
CA LYS A 86 9.07 -11.70 -10.13
C LYS A 86 8.03 -12.64 -10.72
N ILE A 87 7.51 -12.32 -11.89
CA ILE A 87 6.53 -13.16 -12.60
C ILE A 87 7.02 -14.60 -12.73
N LYS A 88 8.29 -14.79 -13.12
CA LYS A 88 8.87 -16.12 -13.28
C LYS A 88 8.82 -16.97 -12.02
N ASP A 89 9.08 -16.35 -10.87
CA ASP A 89 9.07 -17.05 -9.59
C ASP A 89 7.63 -17.32 -9.14
N TYR A 90 6.72 -16.39 -9.37
CA TYR A 90 5.30 -16.59 -9.11
C TYR A 90 4.74 -17.77 -9.92
N LEU A 91 5.02 -17.84 -11.21
CA LEU A 91 4.56 -18.93 -12.09
C LEU A 91 5.12 -20.30 -11.69
N LYS A 92 6.36 -20.37 -11.20
CA LYS A 92 6.96 -21.63 -10.71
C LYS A 92 6.30 -22.15 -9.43
N LEU A 93 5.84 -21.24 -8.56
CA LEU A 93 5.23 -21.58 -7.27
C LEU A 93 3.72 -21.85 -7.39
N THR A 94 3.10 -21.45 -8.49
CA THR A 94 1.66 -21.63 -8.71
C THR A 94 1.39 -23.00 -9.33
N ASP A 95 0.34 -23.68 -8.82
CA ASP A 95 -0.12 -24.96 -9.40
C ASP A 95 -0.46 -24.78 -10.90
N THR A 96 0.13 -25.61 -11.74
CA THR A 96 -0.08 -25.59 -13.20
C THR A 96 -1.53 -25.83 -13.64
N LYS A 97 -2.37 -26.35 -12.76
CA LYS A 97 -3.81 -26.56 -13.00
C LYS A 97 -4.66 -25.33 -12.71
N LYS A 98 -4.12 -24.30 -12.07
CA LYS A 98 -4.86 -23.07 -11.77
C LYS A 98 -4.80 -22.10 -12.95
N ASN A 99 -5.95 -21.56 -13.35
CA ASN A 99 -6.00 -20.42 -14.25
C ASN A 99 -5.41 -19.20 -13.55
N ILE A 100 -4.39 -18.58 -14.14
CA ILE A 100 -3.75 -17.38 -13.64
C ILE A 100 -4.20 -16.19 -14.50
N ILE A 101 -4.63 -15.12 -13.85
CA ILE A 101 -5.12 -13.91 -14.52
C ILE A 101 -4.27 -12.72 -14.09
N PHE A 102 -3.64 -12.07 -15.06
CA PHE A 102 -2.92 -10.82 -14.87
C PHE A 102 -3.60 -9.68 -15.61
N VAL A 103 -3.49 -8.47 -15.04
CA VAL A 103 -3.86 -7.23 -15.72
C VAL A 103 -2.59 -6.45 -16.03
N ALA A 104 -2.34 -6.16 -17.29
CA ALA A 104 -1.21 -5.33 -17.71
C ALA A 104 -1.65 -3.87 -17.89
N LEU A 105 -0.88 -2.96 -17.28
CA LEU A 105 -1.12 -1.51 -17.34
C LEU A 105 -0.08 -0.88 -18.28
N GLU A 106 -0.48 -0.61 -19.51
CA GLU A 106 0.33 0.14 -20.44
C GLU A 106 -0.12 1.60 -20.47
N GLU A 107 0.84 2.52 -20.32
CA GLU A 107 0.65 3.98 -20.37
C GLU A 107 -0.33 4.58 -19.33
N VAL A 108 -0.75 3.81 -18.33
CA VAL A 108 -1.51 4.33 -17.20
C VAL A 108 -0.54 4.91 -16.17
N THR A 109 -0.48 6.24 -16.07
CA THR A 109 0.49 6.95 -15.21
C THR A 109 -0.15 7.65 -14.02
N ASP A 110 -1.44 7.99 -14.08
CA ASP A 110 -2.13 8.67 -12.99
C ASP A 110 -2.27 7.72 -11.77
N PRO A 111 -1.70 8.09 -10.61
CA PRO A 111 -1.78 7.28 -9.40
C PRO A 111 -3.21 6.96 -8.94
N ARG A 112 -4.18 7.83 -9.22
CA ARG A 112 -5.59 7.61 -8.87
C ARG A 112 -6.19 6.48 -9.70
N ASN A 113 -5.93 6.52 -11.01
CA ASN A 113 -6.42 5.49 -11.93
C ASN A 113 -5.78 4.14 -11.61
N ILE A 114 -4.47 4.10 -11.41
CA ILE A 114 -3.76 2.88 -11.01
C ILE A 114 -4.34 2.33 -9.69
N GLY A 115 -4.53 3.19 -8.68
CA GLY A 115 -5.12 2.78 -7.41
C GLY A 115 -6.53 2.22 -7.54
N SER A 116 -7.36 2.80 -8.39
CA SER A 116 -8.72 2.31 -8.68
C SER A 116 -8.70 0.96 -9.38
N ILE A 117 -7.77 0.75 -10.31
CA ILE A 117 -7.57 -0.53 -11.00
C ILE A 117 -7.11 -1.60 -9.99
N ILE A 118 -6.16 -1.26 -9.09
CA ILE A 118 -5.71 -2.16 -8.01
C ILE A 118 -6.89 -2.62 -7.15
N ARG A 119 -7.78 -1.70 -6.76
CA ARG A 119 -8.99 -2.06 -5.99
C ARG A 119 -9.89 -3.03 -6.75
N SER A 120 -10.17 -2.76 -8.00
CA SER A 120 -11.00 -3.62 -8.84
C SER A 120 -10.35 -4.99 -9.03
N ALA A 121 -9.06 -5.03 -9.35
CA ALA A 121 -8.30 -6.26 -9.53
C ALA A 121 -8.31 -7.13 -8.25
N ALA A 122 -8.09 -6.53 -7.09
CA ALA A 122 -8.18 -7.24 -5.82
C ALA A 122 -9.59 -7.78 -5.55
N SER A 123 -10.64 -7.01 -5.88
CA SER A 123 -12.04 -7.45 -5.69
C SER A 123 -12.42 -8.62 -6.60
N PHE A 124 -11.79 -8.74 -7.78
CA PHE A 124 -11.99 -9.85 -8.71
C PHE A 124 -11.01 -11.01 -8.51
N ASN A 125 -10.21 -10.98 -7.43
CA ASN A 125 -9.18 -12.00 -7.15
C ASN A 125 -8.19 -12.20 -8.32
N ILE A 126 -7.82 -11.11 -8.99
CA ILE A 126 -6.78 -11.13 -10.03
C ILE A 126 -5.43 -11.48 -9.37
N ASP A 127 -4.66 -12.36 -9.98
CA ASP A 127 -3.39 -12.87 -9.42
C ASP A 127 -2.30 -11.79 -9.33
N GLY A 128 -2.34 -10.79 -10.21
CA GLY A 128 -1.43 -9.66 -10.12
C GLY A 128 -1.56 -8.64 -11.24
N LEU A 129 -0.90 -7.50 -11.06
CA LEU A 129 -0.75 -6.47 -12.07
C LEU A 129 0.66 -6.50 -12.65
N ILE A 130 0.75 -6.32 -13.96
CA ILE A 130 2.01 -6.09 -14.68
C ILE A 130 2.08 -4.58 -14.99
N VAL A 131 3.14 -3.93 -14.56
CA VAL A 131 3.33 -2.48 -14.74
C VAL A 131 4.72 -2.18 -15.26
N LYS A 132 4.87 -1.09 -15.99
CA LYS A 132 6.21 -0.60 -16.40
C LYS A 132 6.91 0.02 -15.20
N GLU A 133 8.12 -0.44 -14.90
CA GLU A 133 8.95 0.02 -13.79
C GLU A 133 9.09 1.55 -13.74
N ARG A 134 9.34 2.19 -14.87
CA ARG A 134 9.55 3.64 -14.96
C ARG A 134 8.27 4.48 -14.78
N SER A 135 7.11 3.88 -14.98
CA SER A 135 5.81 4.58 -14.95
C SER A 135 5.03 4.32 -13.67
N PHE A 136 5.42 3.33 -12.89
CA PHE A 136 4.69 2.97 -11.67
C PHE A 136 5.11 3.86 -10.48
N PRO A 137 4.18 4.65 -9.91
CA PRO A 137 4.49 5.64 -8.86
C PRO A 137 4.54 4.97 -7.48
N ARG A 138 5.53 4.13 -7.23
CA ARG A 138 5.70 3.27 -6.03
C ARG A 138 5.54 4.00 -4.70
N GLU A 139 5.94 5.27 -4.60
CA GLU A 139 5.96 6.05 -3.35
C GLU A 139 4.81 7.06 -3.26
N SER A 140 3.88 7.02 -4.22
CA SER A 140 2.78 7.97 -4.27
C SER A 140 1.74 7.70 -3.18
N LYS A 141 1.61 8.62 -2.22
CA LYS A 141 0.53 8.58 -1.22
C LYS A 141 -0.85 8.52 -1.87
N LEU A 142 -0.99 9.16 -3.04
CA LEU A 142 -2.25 9.20 -3.79
C LEU A 142 -2.62 7.82 -4.33
N LEU A 143 -1.63 7.04 -4.83
CA LEU A 143 -1.79 5.65 -5.22
C LEU A 143 -2.33 4.81 -4.05
N TYR A 144 -1.64 4.86 -2.91
CA TYR A 144 -2.04 4.10 -1.72
C TYR A 144 -3.42 4.51 -1.21
N LYS A 145 -3.73 5.81 -1.25
CA LYS A 145 -5.05 6.31 -0.87
C LYS A 145 -6.15 5.79 -1.78
N SER A 146 -5.95 5.85 -3.10
CA SER A 146 -6.93 5.38 -4.10
C SER A 146 -7.11 3.87 -4.07
N ALA A 147 -6.02 3.12 -3.86
CA ALA A 147 -6.06 1.67 -3.72
C ALA A 147 -6.76 1.20 -2.43
N SER A 148 -6.99 2.10 -1.46
CA SER A 148 -7.72 1.81 -0.20
C SER A 148 -7.20 0.57 0.54
N GLY A 149 -5.89 0.34 0.54
CA GLY A 149 -5.24 -0.80 1.17
C GLY A 149 -5.14 -2.06 0.30
N CYS A 150 -5.85 -2.13 -0.83
CA CYS A 150 -5.82 -3.31 -1.71
C CYS A 150 -4.44 -3.61 -2.32
N ILE A 151 -3.53 -2.64 -2.33
CA ILE A 151 -2.14 -2.83 -2.76
C ILE A 151 -1.38 -3.85 -1.89
N GLU A 152 -1.84 -4.09 -0.68
CA GLU A 152 -1.26 -5.07 0.24
C GLU A 152 -1.68 -6.52 -0.09
N HIS A 153 -2.71 -6.70 -0.92
CA HIS A 153 -3.36 -7.98 -1.21
C HIS A 153 -3.13 -8.48 -2.63
N ILE A 154 -2.47 -7.70 -3.49
CA ILE A 154 -2.22 -8.05 -4.88
C ILE A 154 -0.73 -8.05 -5.19
N ASN A 155 -0.28 -8.95 -6.08
CA ASN A 155 1.08 -8.92 -6.55
C ASN A 155 1.24 -7.83 -7.63
N ILE A 156 2.33 -7.08 -7.55
CA ILE A 156 2.70 -6.10 -8.56
C ILE A 156 4.02 -6.55 -9.16
N PHE A 157 3.99 -6.84 -10.46
CA PHE A 157 5.15 -7.28 -11.23
C PHE A 157 5.62 -6.12 -12.10
N GLU A 158 6.82 -5.65 -11.83
CA GLU A 158 7.40 -4.57 -12.57
C GLU A 158 8.29 -5.11 -13.67
N VAL A 159 8.05 -4.61 -14.89
CA VAL A 159 8.77 -5.03 -16.09
C VAL A 159 9.30 -3.82 -16.84
N SER A 160 10.37 -4.01 -17.58
CA SER A 160 10.95 -2.94 -18.40
C SER A 160 10.06 -2.60 -19.60
N ASN A 161 9.42 -3.62 -20.18
CA ASN A 161 8.49 -3.52 -21.32
C ASN A 161 7.32 -4.47 -21.14
N ILE A 162 6.13 -4.03 -21.58
CA ILE A 162 4.91 -4.82 -21.66
C ILE A 162 4.74 -5.27 -23.11
#